data_0d5c2a361cee6b6cc38d1bd829fa859e
#
_entry.id   0d5c2a361cee6b6cc38d1bd829fa859e
#
_cell.length_a   1.000
_cell.length_b   1.000
_cell.length_c   1.000
_cell.angle_alpha   90.00
_cell.angle_beta   90.00
_cell.angle_gamma   90.00
#
_symmetry.space_group_name_H-M   'P 1'
#
loop_
_entity.id
_entity.type
_entity.pdbx_description
1 polymer ?
#
loop_
_entity_poly.entity_id
_entity_poly.type
_entity_poly.pdbx_seq_one_letter_code
_entity_poly.pdbx_strand_id
1 'polypeptide(L)'
;MRHHTLNVADDRAFAFSAQLVDSYLQLFRSKRFNICADETFDLGKGKSKQEAQRVGVATLYATYVGKLCEHLSKQGREPMFWGDIAIEMPEILETLPNNVTLLNWQYEPEATDEKIQLVAQAGAKQIVCPAVWGWNALLPRIDDAWNNIARIARYGIDCDAEGMLVTDWGDFGHVNDPRMAVPGMIFGAQYAWNPAGDTAENDLLERISRVEYGDCSARFVVLLRSASAQAVFTWRELVEYLELDDGAGNCNTDVAQTIPCLADRLVDHLSDCGNAMTVREARNRMMRNMATTIERIPQANRALQQCMVDIAPIAAHMGNPGITAAVRIAMEGQLLLNRVGFALAEAHDVRDAHDAGDWRPSDYRALACELECWCEAYAKEWNATSQPSELHRIQETVWKAADELRRISK
;
A
#
# COMPACT_ATOMS: atom_id res chain seq x y z
N MET A 1 -14.36 9.82 -0.29
CA MET A 1 -14.32 9.98 -1.75
C MET A 1 -15.73 10.04 -2.29
N ARG A 2 -16.05 11.06 -3.09
CA ARG A 2 -17.32 11.13 -3.84
C ARG A 2 -17.05 10.66 -5.27
N HIS A 3 -18.01 10.00 -5.88
CA HIS A 3 -17.90 9.48 -7.25
C HIS A 3 -16.85 8.36 -7.45
N HIS A 4 -16.49 7.66 -6.39
CA HIS A 4 -15.61 6.51 -6.45
C HIS A 4 -16.34 5.25 -6.91
N THR A 5 -17.63 5.11 -6.54
CA THR A 5 -18.45 3.94 -6.79
C THR A 5 -19.52 4.24 -7.86
N LEU A 6 -19.76 3.32 -8.79
CA LEU A 6 -20.83 3.42 -9.76
C LEU A 6 -22.21 3.49 -9.06
N ASN A 7 -23.18 4.17 -9.71
CA ASN A 7 -24.56 4.13 -9.25
C ASN A 7 -25.20 2.78 -9.61
N VAL A 8 -25.06 1.81 -8.73
CA VAL A 8 -25.51 0.42 -8.94
C VAL A 8 -27.03 0.27 -8.97
N ALA A 9 -27.79 1.33 -8.65
CA ALA A 9 -29.25 1.38 -8.81
C ALA A 9 -29.69 1.75 -10.24
N ASP A 10 -28.74 2.05 -11.13
CA ASP A 10 -29.00 2.42 -12.53
C ASP A 10 -28.62 1.25 -13.45
N ASP A 11 -29.56 0.74 -14.22
CA ASP A 11 -29.29 -0.39 -15.14
C ASP A 11 -28.19 -0.10 -16.18
N ARG A 12 -27.93 1.18 -16.48
CA ARG A 12 -26.82 1.58 -17.36
C ARG A 12 -25.46 1.28 -16.74
N ALA A 13 -25.35 1.30 -15.40
CA ALA A 13 -24.12 0.92 -14.72
C ALA A 13 -23.81 -0.56 -14.93
N PHE A 14 -24.83 -1.42 -14.84
CA PHE A 14 -24.66 -2.85 -15.16
C PHE A 14 -24.26 -3.06 -16.63
N ALA A 15 -24.97 -2.44 -17.57
CA ALA A 15 -24.65 -2.56 -18.99
C ALA A 15 -23.21 -2.12 -19.31
N PHE A 16 -22.76 -1.03 -18.70
CA PHE A 16 -21.39 -0.54 -18.83
C PHE A 16 -20.36 -1.54 -18.28
N SER A 17 -20.56 -2.05 -17.06
CA SER A 17 -19.65 -3.03 -16.46
C SER A 17 -19.63 -4.35 -17.22
N ALA A 18 -20.78 -4.84 -17.68
CA ALA A 18 -20.87 -6.04 -18.49
C ALA A 18 -20.11 -5.88 -19.83
N GLN A 19 -20.23 -4.72 -20.49
CA GLN A 19 -19.49 -4.43 -21.72
C GLN A 19 -17.97 -4.40 -21.49
N LEU A 20 -17.50 -3.82 -20.39
CA LEU A 20 -16.08 -3.86 -20.03
C LEU A 20 -15.60 -5.31 -19.82
N VAL A 21 -16.33 -6.07 -19.01
CA VAL A 21 -16.05 -7.49 -18.77
C VAL A 21 -15.96 -8.26 -20.09
N ASP A 22 -16.95 -8.13 -20.96
CA ASP A 22 -17.00 -8.83 -22.25
C ASP A 22 -15.80 -8.48 -23.14
N SER A 23 -15.35 -7.22 -23.10
CA SER A 23 -14.18 -6.78 -23.86
C SER A 23 -12.89 -7.48 -23.37
N TYR A 24 -12.74 -7.62 -22.05
CA TYR A 24 -11.57 -8.30 -21.46
C TYR A 24 -11.63 -9.82 -21.61
N LEU A 25 -12.81 -10.43 -21.56
CA LEU A 25 -12.97 -11.90 -21.68
C LEU A 25 -12.37 -12.46 -22.96
N GLN A 26 -12.33 -11.67 -24.02
CA GLN A 26 -11.72 -12.09 -25.30
C GLN A 26 -10.19 -12.19 -25.22
N LEU A 27 -9.56 -11.50 -24.26
CA LEU A 27 -8.11 -11.45 -24.12
C LEU A 27 -7.55 -12.57 -23.22
N PHE A 28 -8.39 -13.15 -22.36
CA PHE A 28 -7.96 -14.12 -21.36
C PHE A 28 -8.50 -15.54 -21.62
N ARG A 29 -7.61 -16.53 -21.49
CA ARG A 29 -7.95 -17.97 -21.61
C ARG A 29 -8.46 -18.55 -20.29
N SER A 30 -8.15 -17.94 -19.16
CA SER A 30 -8.55 -18.40 -17.83
C SER A 30 -10.06 -18.50 -17.72
N LYS A 31 -10.57 -19.54 -17.08
CA LYS A 31 -11.97 -19.61 -16.66
C LYS A 31 -12.25 -18.65 -15.51
N ARG A 32 -11.31 -18.44 -14.61
CA ARG A 32 -11.44 -17.50 -13.49
C ARG A 32 -11.32 -16.07 -13.96
N PHE A 33 -12.22 -15.23 -13.50
CA PHE A 33 -12.25 -13.82 -13.86
C PHE A 33 -12.64 -12.98 -12.64
N ASN A 34 -11.75 -12.04 -12.26
CA ASN A 34 -11.97 -11.11 -11.14
C ASN A 34 -12.68 -9.85 -11.63
N ILE A 35 -13.83 -9.53 -11.04
CA ILE A 35 -14.61 -8.30 -11.32
C ILE A 35 -14.27 -7.15 -10.36
N CYS A 36 -13.27 -7.29 -9.51
CA CYS A 36 -12.86 -6.36 -8.46
C CYS A 36 -13.95 -6.16 -7.39
N ALA A 37 -14.75 -5.11 -7.43
CA ALA A 37 -15.91 -4.85 -6.56
C ALA A 37 -15.56 -4.50 -5.09
N ASP A 38 -14.31 -4.16 -4.80
CA ASP A 38 -13.78 -3.74 -3.51
C ASP A 38 -14.00 -2.25 -3.23
N GLU A 39 -13.79 -1.86 -1.98
CA GLU A 39 -13.69 -0.47 -1.49
C GLU A 39 -14.79 0.47 -2.00
N THR A 40 -16.03 0.01 -1.99
CA THR A 40 -17.19 0.74 -2.53
C THR A 40 -17.66 1.88 -1.60
N PHE A 41 -16.79 2.85 -1.32
CA PHE A 41 -16.97 3.92 -0.33
C PHE A 41 -18.22 4.77 -0.48
N ASP A 42 -18.75 4.93 -1.72
CA ASP A 42 -19.96 5.70 -2.01
C ASP A 42 -21.22 4.85 -2.17
N LEU A 43 -21.11 3.54 -1.88
CA LEU A 43 -22.24 2.62 -2.00
C LEU A 43 -23.42 3.07 -1.11
N GLY A 44 -24.60 3.14 -1.69
CA GLY A 44 -25.78 3.59 -0.97
C GLY A 44 -25.82 5.10 -0.68
N LYS A 45 -24.86 5.87 -1.22
CA LYS A 45 -24.81 7.34 -1.10
C LYS A 45 -25.21 7.99 -2.45
N GLY A 46 -25.35 9.32 -2.45
CA GLY A 46 -25.66 10.06 -3.68
C GLY A 46 -26.94 9.58 -4.35
N LYS A 47 -26.88 9.24 -5.63
CA LYS A 47 -28.05 8.82 -6.43
C LYS A 47 -28.61 7.44 -6.05
N SER A 48 -27.81 6.56 -5.47
CA SER A 48 -28.29 5.25 -4.99
C SER A 48 -28.88 5.29 -3.58
N LYS A 49 -28.87 6.44 -2.88
CA LYS A 49 -29.32 6.56 -1.48
C LYS A 49 -30.75 6.12 -1.29
N GLN A 50 -31.65 6.52 -2.16
CA GLN A 50 -33.08 6.17 -2.03
C GLN A 50 -33.28 4.66 -2.15
N GLU A 51 -32.62 4.02 -3.09
CA GLU A 51 -32.70 2.58 -3.29
C GLU A 51 -32.07 1.81 -2.12
N ALA A 52 -30.91 2.27 -1.63
CA ALA A 52 -30.27 1.69 -0.45
C ALA A 52 -31.15 1.80 0.80
N GLN A 53 -31.89 2.89 0.97
CA GLN A 53 -32.88 3.02 2.05
C GLN A 53 -34.07 2.05 1.90
N ARG A 54 -34.45 1.71 0.66
CA ARG A 54 -35.56 0.82 0.36
C ARG A 54 -35.20 -0.67 0.56
N VAL A 55 -34.03 -1.10 0.09
CA VAL A 55 -33.67 -2.53 0.05
C VAL A 55 -32.52 -2.91 1.02
N GLY A 56 -31.83 -1.95 1.58
CA GLY A 56 -30.59 -2.13 2.33
C GLY A 56 -29.34 -2.09 1.45
N VAL A 57 -28.21 -1.64 2.04
CA VAL A 57 -26.93 -1.50 1.33
C VAL A 57 -26.39 -2.86 0.90
N ALA A 58 -26.44 -3.86 1.77
CA ALA A 58 -26.01 -5.22 1.48
C ALA A 58 -26.77 -5.84 0.29
N THR A 59 -28.11 -5.71 0.28
CA THR A 59 -28.94 -6.21 -0.81
C THR A 59 -28.63 -5.47 -2.13
N LEU A 60 -28.40 -4.15 -2.06
CA LEU A 60 -28.03 -3.35 -3.22
C LEU A 60 -26.73 -3.83 -3.85
N TYR A 61 -25.70 -4.06 -3.02
CA TYR A 61 -24.42 -4.61 -3.45
C TYR A 61 -24.56 -6.01 -4.03
N ALA A 62 -25.17 -6.92 -3.26
CA ALA A 62 -25.31 -8.33 -3.65
C ALA A 62 -26.08 -8.49 -4.96
N THR A 63 -27.13 -7.68 -5.16
CA THR A 63 -27.90 -7.68 -6.41
C THR A 63 -27.06 -7.29 -7.62
N TYR A 64 -26.25 -6.25 -7.51
CA TYR A 64 -25.41 -5.78 -8.61
C TYR A 64 -24.26 -6.76 -8.90
N VAL A 65 -23.50 -7.15 -7.89
CA VAL A 65 -22.40 -8.10 -8.02
C VAL A 65 -22.91 -9.46 -8.48
N GLY A 66 -24.03 -9.94 -7.94
CA GLY A 66 -24.68 -11.18 -8.36
C GLY A 66 -25.03 -11.20 -9.85
N LYS A 67 -25.60 -10.10 -10.39
CA LYS A 67 -25.88 -9.97 -11.83
C LYS A 67 -24.60 -10.09 -12.70
N LEU A 68 -23.47 -9.50 -12.25
CA LEU A 68 -22.19 -9.62 -12.97
C LEU A 68 -21.63 -11.04 -12.89
N CYS A 69 -21.73 -11.68 -11.72
CA CYS A 69 -21.33 -13.08 -11.54
C CYS A 69 -22.15 -14.03 -12.41
N GLU A 70 -23.48 -13.84 -12.50
CA GLU A 70 -24.35 -14.59 -13.40
C GLU A 70 -24.00 -14.36 -14.87
N HIS A 71 -23.70 -13.12 -15.25
CA HIS A 71 -23.27 -12.77 -16.60
C HIS A 71 -22.02 -13.53 -17.02
N LEU A 72 -21.02 -13.59 -16.15
CA LEU A 72 -19.79 -14.38 -16.32
C LEU A 72 -20.09 -15.88 -16.40
N SER A 73 -20.91 -16.39 -15.48
CA SER A 73 -21.27 -17.82 -15.42
C SER A 73 -21.96 -18.30 -16.70
N LYS A 74 -22.85 -17.47 -17.28
CA LYS A 74 -23.50 -17.76 -18.58
C LYS A 74 -22.52 -17.87 -19.74
N GLN A 75 -21.34 -17.27 -19.62
CA GLN A 75 -20.24 -17.34 -20.57
C GLN A 75 -19.21 -18.42 -20.21
N GLY A 76 -19.52 -19.32 -19.26
CA GLY A 76 -18.65 -20.40 -18.84
C GLY A 76 -17.44 -19.96 -18.01
N ARG A 77 -17.53 -18.78 -17.38
CA ARG A 77 -16.48 -18.26 -16.51
C ARG A 77 -16.81 -18.51 -15.02
N GLU A 78 -15.78 -18.56 -14.21
CA GLU A 78 -15.83 -18.69 -12.76
C GLU A 78 -15.56 -17.30 -12.16
N PRO A 79 -16.60 -16.61 -11.64
CA PRO A 79 -16.44 -15.26 -11.16
C PRO A 79 -15.69 -15.22 -9.83
N MET A 80 -14.84 -14.21 -9.67
CA MET A 80 -14.14 -13.86 -8.44
C MET A 80 -14.32 -12.36 -8.16
N PHE A 81 -14.26 -11.97 -6.90
CA PHE A 81 -14.17 -10.57 -6.50
C PHE A 81 -13.52 -10.40 -5.13
N TRP A 82 -13.02 -9.18 -4.82
CA TRP A 82 -12.43 -8.86 -3.53
C TRP A 82 -13.50 -8.86 -2.43
N GLY A 83 -13.23 -9.58 -1.36
CA GLY A 83 -14.24 -9.99 -0.39
C GLY A 83 -14.56 -9.00 0.72
N ASP A 84 -13.89 -7.84 0.82
CA ASP A 84 -14.01 -6.88 1.92
C ASP A 84 -15.46 -6.49 2.23
N ILE A 85 -16.23 -6.07 1.23
CA ILE A 85 -17.62 -5.66 1.42
C ILE A 85 -18.53 -6.82 1.88
N ALA A 86 -18.31 -8.04 1.33
CA ALA A 86 -19.08 -9.21 1.73
C ALA A 86 -18.69 -9.72 3.12
N ILE A 87 -17.48 -9.46 3.58
CA ILE A 87 -17.00 -9.79 4.92
C ILE A 87 -17.51 -8.77 5.95
N GLU A 88 -17.57 -7.49 5.59
CA GLU A 88 -18.15 -6.43 6.44
C GLU A 88 -19.67 -6.55 6.59
N MET A 89 -20.35 -7.09 5.58
CA MET A 89 -21.80 -7.33 5.56
C MET A 89 -22.09 -8.82 5.28
N PRO A 90 -21.93 -9.71 6.27
CA PRO A 90 -21.95 -11.17 6.07
C PRO A 90 -23.24 -11.73 5.46
N GLU A 91 -24.36 -11.03 5.58
CA GLU A 91 -25.62 -11.39 4.92
C GLU A 91 -25.50 -11.46 3.39
N ILE A 92 -24.48 -10.82 2.80
CA ILE A 92 -24.16 -10.92 1.37
C ILE A 92 -23.74 -12.35 1.03
N LEU A 93 -22.95 -12.99 1.88
CA LEU A 93 -22.40 -14.33 1.65
C LEU A 93 -23.53 -15.37 1.41
N GLU A 94 -24.67 -15.20 2.09
CA GLU A 94 -25.83 -16.10 1.95
C GLU A 94 -26.54 -15.97 0.59
N THR A 95 -26.32 -14.85 -0.11
CA THR A 95 -27.03 -14.52 -1.35
C THR A 95 -26.18 -14.71 -2.61
N LEU A 96 -24.88 -14.95 -2.45
CA LEU A 96 -23.97 -15.13 -3.58
C LEU A 96 -24.17 -16.47 -4.28
N PRO A 97 -23.96 -16.54 -5.62
CA PRO A 97 -23.93 -17.82 -6.33
C PRO A 97 -22.80 -18.74 -5.81
N ASN A 98 -23.08 -20.04 -5.67
CA ASN A 98 -22.14 -21.03 -5.13
C ASN A 98 -20.84 -21.21 -5.94
N ASN A 99 -20.77 -20.69 -7.15
CA ASN A 99 -19.61 -20.77 -8.02
C ASN A 99 -18.70 -19.51 -7.95
N VAL A 100 -18.99 -18.61 -7.04
CA VAL A 100 -18.18 -17.40 -6.79
C VAL A 100 -17.06 -17.72 -5.82
N THR A 101 -15.86 -17.22 -6.10
CA THR A 101 -14.73 -17.30 -5.18
C THR A 101 -14.36 -15.90 -4.68
N LEU A 102 -14.34 -15.72 -3.36
CA LEU A 102 -13.94 -14.48 -2.73
C LEU A 102 -12.41 -14.38 -2.66
N LEU A 103 -11.85 -13.23 -3.01
CA LEU A 103 -10.46 -12.88 -2.76
C LEU A 103 -10.40 -12.18 -1.40
N ASN A 104 -10.08 -12.93 -0.35
CA ASN A 104 -10.08 -12.46 1.03
C ASN A 104 -8.72 -11.85 1.37
N TRP A 105 -8.60 -10.53 1.17
CA TRP A 105 -7.37 -9.80 1.39
C TRP A 105 -7.24 -9.27 2.82
N GLN A 106 -6.07 -9.50 3.40
CA GLN A 106 -5.69 -9.02 4.72
C GLN A 106 -4.17 -8.80 4.73
N TYR A 107 -3.73 -7.58 4.96
CA TYR A 107 -2.32 -7.20 4.78
C TYR A 107 -1.57 -6.94 6.08
N GLU A 108 -2.28 -6.76 7.20
CA GLU A 108 -1.62 -6.49 8.47
C GLU A 108 -0.75 -7.68 8.92
N PRO A 109 0.48 -7.43 9.41
CA PRO A 109 1.37 -8.48 9.87
C PRO A 109 0.82 -9.27 11.07
N GLU A 110 -0.09 -8.66 11.86
CA GLU A 110 -0.80 -9.25 12.98
C GLU A 110 -2.22 -9.76 12.61
N ALA A 111 -2.54 -9.87 11.32
CA ALA A 111 -3.87 -10.34 10.89
C ALA A 111 -4.29 -11.62 11.60
N THR A 112 -5.57 -11.70 11.97
CA THR A 112 -6.19 -12.87 12.60
C THR A 112 -6.92 -13.71 11.57
N ASP A 113 -7.35 -14.90 11.96
CA ASP A 113 -8.11 -15.82 11.11
C ASP A 113 -9.62 -15.52 11.06
N GLU A 114 -10.11 -14.57 11.85
CA GLU A 114 -11.55 -14.29 12.02
C GLU A 114 -12.28 -14.08 10.69
N LYS A 115 -11.74 -13.27 9.78
CA LYS A 115 -12.35 -13.00 8.47
C LYS A 115 -12.34 -14.23 7.56
N ILE A 116 -11.31 -15.07 7.67
CA ILE A 116 -11.18 -16.31 6.89
C ILE A 116 -12.16 -17.35 7.42
N GLN A 117 -12.27 -17.49 8.75
CA GLN A 117 -13.23 -18.35 9.40
C GLN A 117 -14.67 -17.96 9.08
N LEU A 118 -14.99 -16.66 9.07
CA LEU A 118 -16.32 -16.15 8.75
C LEU A 118 -16.77 -16.62 7.36
N VAL A 119 -15.91 -16.49 6.35
CA VAL A 119 -16.20 -16.94 4.99
C VAL A 119 -16.34 -18.46 4.91
N ALA A 120 -15.48 -19.21 5.59
CA ALA A 120 -15.55 -20.67 5.65
C ALA A 120 -16.83 -21.16 6.32
N GLN A 121 -17.24 -20.55 7.45
CA GLN A 121 -18.47 -20.89 8.17
C GLN A 121 -19.74 -20.60 7.35
N ALA A 122 -19.70 -19.58 6.48
CA ALA A 122 -20.76 -19.32 5.51
C ALA A 122 -20.80 -20.33 4.36
N GLY A 123 -19.85 -21.26 4.27
CA GLY A 123 -19.72 -22.22 3.16
C GLY A 123 -19.33 -21.59 1.84
N ALA A 124 -18.82 -20.37 1.84
CA ALA A 124 -18.38 -19.66 0.64
C ALA A 124 -16.94 -20.04 0.27
N LYS A 125 -16.64 -20.06 -1.03
CA LYS A 125 -15.29 -20.31 -1.52
C LYS A 125 -14.42 -19.08 -1.36
N GLN A 126 -13.16 -19.28 -0.99
CA GLN A 126 -12.21 -18.19 -0.85
C GLN A 126 -10.79 -18.56 -1.28
N ILE A 127 -10.09 -17.55 -1.77
CA ILE A 127 -8.63 -17.52 -1.90
C ILE A 127 -8.14 -16.48 -0.91
N VAL A 128 -7.18 -16.83 -0.06
CA VAL A 128 -6.59 -15.89 0.89
C VAL A 128 -5.53 -15.04 0.22
N CYS A 129 -5.53 -13.73 0.48
CA CYS A 129 -4.69 -12.78 -0.24
C CYS A 129 -3.80 -11.98 0.73
N PRO A 130 -2.60 -12.49 1.06
CA PRO A 130 -1.57 -11.72 1.74
C PRO A 130 -0.84 -10.77 0.78
N ALA A 131 0.08 -9.98 1.33
CA ALA A 131 0.79 -8.97 0.56
C ALA A 131 2.30 -8.96 0.79
N VAL A 132 3.04 -8.50 -0.24
CA VAL A 132 4.50 -8.33 -0.17
C VAL A 132 4.94 -7.00 0.46
N TRP A 133 3.99 -6.10 0.76
CA TRP A 133 4.26 -4.80 1.35
C TRP A 133 5.32 -3.97 0.60
N GLY A 134 5.21 -3.93 -0.74
CA GLY A 134 6.08 -3.17 -1.63
C GLY A 134 5.62 -1.74 -1.92
N TRP A 135 4.44 -1.32 -1.46
CA TRP A 135 3.84 -0.01 -1.77
C TRP A 135 3.94 0.98 -0.61
N ASN A 136 3.66 2.25 -0.88
CA ASN A 136 3.65 3.36 0.08
C ASN A 136 5.00 3.66 0.73
N ALA A 137 6.09 3.06 0.26
CA ALA A 137 7.41 3.18 0.83
C ALA A 137 8.49 3.04 -0.24
N LEU A 138 9.65 3.66 -0.03
CA LEU A 138 10.81 3.52 -0.92
C LEU A 138 11.47 2.15 -0.80
N LEU A 139 11.40 1.54 0.39
CA LEU A 139 11.94 0.21 0.68
C LEU A 139 10.78 -0.72 1.07
N PRO A 140 10.75 -1.99 0.61
CA PRO A 140 9.68 -2.92 0.93
C PRO A 140 9.69 -3.26 2.43
N ARG A 141 8.52 -3.43 3.03
CA ARG A 141 8.37 -3.78 4.46
C ARG A 141 8.53 -5.29 4.64
N ILE A 142 9.76 -5.78 4.62
CA ILE A 142 10.08 -7.22 4.54
C ILE A 142 9.55 -8.01 5.73
N ASP A 143 9.68 -7.47 6.95
CA ASP A 143 9.20 -8.15 8.16
C ASP A 143 7.67 -8.26 8.18
N ASP A 144 6.98 -7.21 7.73
CA ASP A 144 5.52 -7.22 7.63
C ASP A 144 5.04 -8.21 6.58
N ALA A 145 5.68 -8.23 5.40
CA ALA A 145 5.41 -9.19 4.36
C ALA A 145 5.58 -10.63 4.85
N TRP A 146 6.70 -10.93 5.51
CA TRP A 146 6.98 -12.24 6.08
C TRP A 146 5.89 -12.68 7.07
N ASN A 147 5.63 -11.84 8.07
CA ASN A 147 4.65 -12.15 9.11
C ASN A 147 3.24 -12.32 8.55
N ASN A 148 2.83 -11.43 7.65
CA ASN A 148 1.53 -11.49 7.01
C ASN A 148 1.37 -12.76 6.16
N ILE A 149 2.30 -13.02 5.23
CA ILE A 149 2.24 -14.17 4.31
C ILE A 149 2.22 -15.49 5.10
N ALA A 150 3.08 -15.64 6.10
CA ALA A 150 3.16 -16.86 6.89
C ALA A 150 1.85 -17.15 7.65
N ARG A 151 1.24 -16.11 8.25
CA ARG A 151 -0.03 -16.24 9.00
C ARG A 151 -1.18 -16.57 8.07
N ILE A 152 -1.35 -15.78 7.02
CA ILE A 152 -2.47 -15.91 6.08
C ILE A 152 -2.41 -17.25 5.35
N ALA A 153 -1.23 -17.72 4.96
CA ALA A 153 -1.07 -19.05 4.37
C ALA A 153 -1.54 -20.16 5.31
N ARG A 154 -1.17 -20.12 6.59
CA ARG A 154 -1.60 -21.08 7.60
C ARG A 154 -3.11 -21.04 7.81
N TYR A 155 -3.66 -19.85 8.04
CA TYR A 155 -5.09 -19.67 8.25
C TYR A 155 -5.92 -20.13 7.03
N GLY A 156 -5.39 -19.91 5.82
CA GLY A 156 -6.02 -20.40 4.60
C GLY A 156 -6.16 -21.92 4.59
N ILE A 157 -5.14 -22.65 5.05
CA ILE A 157 -5.18 -24.12 5.14
C ILE A 157 -6.11 -24.58 6.25
N ASP A 158 -6.01 -23.97 7.42
CA ASP A 158 -6.84 -24.33 8.57
C ASP A 158 -8.36 -24.14 8.29
N CYS A 159 -8.68 -23.30 7.31
CA CYS A 159 -10.04 -22.98 6.87
C CYS A 159 -10.39 -23.49 5.46
N ASP A 160 -9.66 -24.45 4.91
CA ASP A 160 -9.91 -25.09 3.60
C ASP A 160 -10.05 -24.06 2.44
N ALA A 161 -9.28 -22.99 2.44
CA ALA A 161 -9.26 -22.04 1.33
C ALA A 161 -8.78 -22.72 0.03
N GLU A 162 -9.36 -22.32 -1.12
CA GLU A 162 -9.00 -22.90 -2.44
C GLU A 162 -7.55 -22.63 -2.86
N GLY A 163 -6.89 -21.64 -2.24
CA GLY A 163 -5.52 -21.25 -2.55
C GLY A 163 -5.10 -19.93 -1.93
N MET A 164 -3.93 -19.46 -2.34
CA MET A 164 -3.38 -18.19 -1.92
C MET A 164 -2.98 -17.34 -3.14
N LEU A 165 -3.27 -16.06 -3.09
CA LEU A 165 -2.88 -15.05 -4.08
C LEU A 165 -2.08 -13.96 -3.39
N VAL A 166 -0.76 -13.95 -3.56
CA VAL A 166 0.11 -12.89 -3.03
C VAL A 166 -0.07 -11.63 -3.85
N THR A 167 -0.29 -10.50 -3.18
CA THR A 167 -0.53 -9.20 -3.83
C THR A 167 0.63 -8.24 -3.63
N ASP A 168 0.80 -7.33 -4.58
CA ASP A 168 1.61 -6.12 -4.49
C ASP A 168 0.84 -4.97 -5.12
N TRP A 169 0.87 -3.79 -4.49
CA TRP A 169 0.09 -2.64 -4.93
C TRP A 169 1.00 -1.44 -5.24
N GLY A 170 0.46 -0.44 -5.87
CA GLY A 170 1.20 0.74 -6.31
C GLY A 170 0.65 2.07 -5.77
N ASP A 171 0.04 2.05 -4.58
CA ASP A 171 -0.56 3.22 -3.97
C ASP A 171 0.42 4.38 -3.82
N PHE A 172 -0.10 5.60 -3.86
CA PHE A 172 0.67 6.84 -3.77
C PHE A 172 1.81 6.94 -4.81
N GLY A 173 1.59 6.39 -6.02
CA GLY A 173 2.49 6.58 -7.16
C GLY A 173 3.50 5.46 -7.38
N HIS A 174 3.45 4.36 -6.61
CA HIS A 174 4.36 3.23 -6.73
C HIS A 174 5.83 3.63 -6.68
N VAL A 175 6.20 4.33 -5.63
CA VAL A 175 7.51 4.96 -5.47
C VAL A 175 8.68 3.96 -5.34
N ASN A 176 8.42 2.73 -4.94
CA ASN A 176 9.43 1.68 -4.84
C ASN A 176 9.76 1.06 -6.20
N ASP A 177 10.96 0.54 -6.35
CA ASP A 177 11.32 -0.27 -7.51
C ASP A 177 10.66 -1.66 -7.42
N PRO A 178 9.87 -2.10 -8.43
CA PRO A 178 9.13 -3.37 -8.36
C PRO A 178 10.02 -4.60 -8.14
N ARG A 179 11.30 -4.54 -8.53
CA ARG A 179 12.26 -5.63 -8.29
C ARG A 179 12.51 -5.91 -6.81
N MET A 180 12.22 -4.94 -5.94
CA MET A 180 12.34 -5.12 -4.48
C MET A 180 11.19 -5.93 -3.87
N ALA A 181 10.08 -6.13 -4.58
CA ALA A 181 8.98 -6.98 -4.14
C ALA A 181 9.29 -8.49 -4.29
N VAL A 182 10.30 -8.86 -5.08
CA VAL A 182 10.65 -10.25 -5.38
C VAL A 182 10.88 -11.11 -4.14
N PRO A 183 11.60 -10.68 -3.09
CA PRO A 183 11.72 -11.48 -1.87
C PRO A 183 10.37 -11.85 -1.25
N GLY A 184 9.42 -10.91 -1.18
CA GLY A 184 8.06 -11.16 -0.70
C GLY A 184 7.29 -12.15 -1.57
N MET A 185 7.44 -12.09 -2.89
CA MET A 185 6.84 -13.06 -3.80
C MET A 185 7.42 -14.46 -3.58
N ILE A 186 8.73 -14.58 -3.32
CA ILE A 186 9.37 -15.86 -2.99
C ILE A 186 8.89 -16.38 -1.64
N PHE A 187 8.68 -15.52 -0.64
CA PHE A 187 8.03 -15.92 0.62
C PHE A 187 6.66 -16.54 0.35
N GLY A 188 5.85 -15.87 -0.48
CA GLY A 188 4.55 -16.39 -0.89
C GLY A 188 4.64 -17.78 -1.53
N ALA A 189 5.54 -17.97 -2.47
CA ALA A 189 5.76 -19.27 -3.11
C ALA A 189 6.20 -20.35 -2.10
N GLN A 190 7.10 -20.00 -1.17
CA GLN A 190 7.56 -20.92 -0.13
C GLN A 190 6.40 -21.37 0.78
N TYR A 191 5.58 -20.43 1.25
CA TYR A 191 4.46 -20.73 2.14
C TYR A 191 3.27 -21.37 1.41
N ALA A 192 3.05 -21.08 0.14
CA ALA A 192 2.05 -21.78 -0.67
C ALA A 192 2.43 -23.24 -0.88
N TRP A 193 3.73 -23.54 -0.98
CA TRP A 193 4.23 -24.92 -1.17
C TRP A 193 4.28 -25.70 0.16
N ASN A 194 4.78 -25.08 1.21
CA ASN A 194 4.97 -25.73 2.51
C ASN A 194 4.67 -24.76 3.68
N PRO A 195 3.39 -24.56 4.00
CA PRO A 195 2.96 -23.61 5.03
C PRO A 195 3.29 -24.06 6.46
N ALA A 196 3.54 -25.35 6.66
CA ALA A 196 3.97 -25.92 7.95
C ALA A 196 5.49 -26.01 8.09
N GLY A 197 6.24 -25.56 7.08
CA GLY A 197 7.70 -25.70 7.07
C GLY A 197 8.38 -24.80 8.10
N ASP A 198 9.22 -25.41 8.94
CA ASP A 198 10.08 -24.71 9.92
C ASP A 198 11.31 -24.10 9.25
N THR A 199 11.16 -23.47 8.07
CA THR A 199 12.29 -22.76 7.46
C THR A 199 12.59 -21.54 8.29
N ALA A 200 13.76 -21.50 8.93
CA ALA A 200 14.20 -20.31 9.67
C ALA A 200 14.24 -19.13 8.70
N GLU A 201 13.70 -18.00 9.14
CA GLU A 201 13.59 -16.81 8.31
C GLU A 201 14.94 -16.40 7.72
N ASN A 202 15.98 -16.34 8.53
CA ASN A 202 17.31 -15.95 8.08
C ASN A 202 17.86 -16.90 7.01
N ASP A 203 17.63 -18.21 7.13
CA ASP A 203 18.07 -19.20 6.13
C ASP A 203 17.40 -18.95 4.77
N LEU A 204 16.12 -18.52 4.77
CA LEU A 204 15.42 -18.20 3.53
C LEU A 204 15.94 -16.91 2.91
N LEU A 205 16.19 -15.86 3.70
CA LEU A 205 16.79 -14.61 3.21
C LEU A 205 18.16 -14.85 2.56
N GLU A 206 19.01 -15.66 3.19
CA GLU A 206 20.32 -16.05 2.64
C GLU A 206 20.17 -16.85 1.34
N ARG A 207 19.25 -17.80 1.29
CA ARG A 207 18.97 -18.60 0.08
C ARG A 207 18.46 -17.73 -1.05
N ILE A 208 17.55 -16.79 -0.79
CA ILE A 208 17.07 -15.83 -1.80
C ILE A 208 18.23 -15.00 -2.33
N SER A 209 19.10 -14.48 -1.43
CA SER A 209 20.28 -13.72 -1.83
C SER A 209 21.16 -14.50 -2.82
N ARG A 210 21.40 -15.79 -2.53
CA ARG A 210 22.23 -16.64 -3.39
C ARG A 210 21.56 -17.02 -4.71
N VAL A 211 20.30 -17.45 -4.65
CA VAL A 211 19.61 -18.07 -5.80
C VAL A 211 19.06 -17.01 -6.75
N GLU A 212 18.36 -16.01 -6.22
CA GLU A 212 17.71 -14.98 -7.05
C GLU A 212 18.68 -13.90 -7.50
N TYR A 213 19.52 -13.43 -6.58
CA TYR A 213 20.42 -12.30 -6.87
C TYR A 213 21.85 -12.72 -7.20
N GLY A 214 22.17 -14.01 -7.14
CA GLY A 214 23.51 -14.52 -7.39
C GLY A 214 24.55 -13.96 -6.41
N ASP A 215 24.13 -13.58 -5.22
CA ASP A 215 25.01 -13.04 -4.17
C ASP A 215 25.72 -14.17 -3.42
N CYS A 216 26.98 -14.43 -3.79
CA CYS A 216 27.80 -15.44 -3.13
C CYS A 216 28.03 -15.17 -1.62
N SER A 217 27.89 -13.91 -1.19
CA SER A 217 27.98 -13.55 0.23
C SER A 217 26.72 -13.86 1.04
N ALA A 218 25.58 -14.10 0.36
CA ALA A 218 24.27 -14.36 0.93
C ALA A 218 23.71 -13.22 1.82
N ARG A 219 24.13 -11.98 1.61
CA ARG A 219 23.84 -10.84 2.48
C ARG A 219 22.86 -9.84 1.90
N PHE A 220 22.57 -9.88 0.60
CA PHE A 220 21.82 -8.82 -0.08
C PHE A 220 20.41 -8.64 0.50
N VAL A 221 19.62 -9.71 0.62
CA VAL A 221 18.25 -9.60 1.16
C VAL A 221 18.24 -9.31 2.66
N VAL A 222 19.25 -9.80 3.39
CA VAL A 222 19.46 -9.47 4.81
C VAL A 222 19.75 -7.97 4.98
N LEU A 223 20.57 -7.39 4.09
CA LEU A 223 20.83 -5.95 4.09
C LEU A 223 19.56 -5.17 3.73
N LEU A 224 18.81 -5.59 2.70
CA LEU A 224 17.55 -4.96 2.30
C LEU A 224 16.55 -4.93 3.46
N ARG A 225 16.40 -6.04 4.18
CA ARG A 225 15.58 -6.12 5.40
C ARG A 225 16.06 -5.14 6.47
N SER A 226 17.37 -5.09 6.71
CA SER A 226 17.97 -4.21 7.71
C SER A 226 17.74 -2.73 7.37
N ALA A 227 17.84 -2.36 6.09
CA ALA A 227 17.56 -1.01 5.61
C ALA A 227 16.06 -0.67 5.73
N SER A 228 15.17 -1.60 5.37
CA SER A 228 13.72 -1.44 5.46
C SER A 228 13.24 -1.13 6.88
N ALA A 229 13.83 -1.79 7.87
CA ALA A 229 13.53 -1.58 9.29
C ALA A 229 13.87 -0.16 9.80
N GLN A 230 14.59 0.65 9.01
CA GLN A 230 14.97 2.02 9.34
C GLN A 230 14.03 3.08 8.76
N ALA A 231 12.96 2.67 8.08
CA ALA A 231 11.92 3.58 7.61
C ALA A 231 11.08 4.07 8.80
N VAL A 232 11.28 5.34 9.19
CA VAL A 232 10.60 5.97 10.34
C VAL A 232 9.52 6.93 9.87
N PHE A 233 9.85 7.83 8.96
CA PHE A 233 8.90 8.70 8.26
C PHE A 233 8.93 8.27 6.79
N THR A 234 7.87 7.61 6.33
CA THR A 234 7.85 6.98 5.02
C THR A 234 7.25 7.89 3.94
N TRP A 235 7.22 7.41 2.72
CA TRP A 235 6.55 8.07 1.61
C TRP A 235 5.06 8.29 1.87
N ARG A 236 4.42 7.32 2.55
CA ARG A 236 3.01 7.44 2.94
C ARG A 236 2.78 8.65 3.84
N GLU A 237 3.54 8.76 4.92
CA GLU A 237 3.40 9.88 5.85
C GLU A 237 3.67 11.23 5.16
N LEU A 238 4.65 11.27 4.24
CA LEU A 238 4.90 12.49 3.47
C LEU A 238 3.68 12.89 2.62
N VAL A 239 3.13 11.95 1.85
CA VAL A 239 1.96 12.22 0.99
C VAL A 239 0.76 12.63 1.83
N GLU A 240 0.46 11.89 2.90
CA GLU A 240 -0.65 12.21 3.82
C GLU A 240 -0.48 13.60 4.44
N TYR A 241 0.73 13.95 4.88
CA TYR A 241 1.01 15.28 5.42
C TYR A 241 0.80 16.39 4.40
N LEU A 242 1.26 16.20 3.17
CA LEU A 242 1.13 17.21 2.10
C LEU A 242 -0.32 17.37 1.64
N GLU A 243 -1.10 16.29 1.64
CA GLU A 243 -2.54 16.34 1.32
C GLU A 243 -3.38 17.00 2.43
N LEU A 244 -2.89 17.03 3.67
CA LEU A 244 -3.42 17.87 4.75
C LEU A 244 -2.92 19.31 4.58
N ASP A 245 -3.29 20.00 3.49
CA ASP A 245 -2.90 21.37 3.18
C ASP A 245 -4.05 22.35 3.49
N ASP A 246 -3.74 23.47 4.18
CA ASP A 246 -4.68 24.57 4.45
C ASP A 246 -4.99 25.41 3.19
N GLY A 247 -4.15 25.30 2.19
CA GLY A 247 -4.34 25.96 0.92
C GLY A 247 -5.39 25.23 0.11
N ALA A 248 -6.50 25.84 -0.18
CA ALA A 248 -7.50 25.36 -1.14
C ALA A 248 -6.91 24.92 -2.52
N GLY A 249 -5.60 24.76 -2.59
CA GLY A 249 -4.85 24.54 -3.82
C GLY A 249 -4.88 23.10 -4.37
N ASN A 250 -5.09 22.11 -3.54
CA ASN A 250 -5.05 20.71 -4.01
C ASN A 250 -6.40 20.20 -4.52
N CYS A 251 -7.46 20.91 -4.24
CA CYS A 251 -8.75 20.64 -4.82
C CYS A 251 -9.05 21.75 -5.83
N ASN A 252 -8.93 21.45 -7.10
CA ASN A 252 -9.56 22.26 -8.12
C ASN A 252 -11.02 22.43 -7.71
N THR A 253 -11.44 23.66 -7.45
CA THR A 253 -12.72 24.00 -6.82
C THR A 253 -13.92 23.38 -7.52
N ASP A 254 -13.84 23.16 -8.81
CA ASP A 254 -14.92 22.55 -9.59
C ASP A 254 -14.96 21.02 -9.43
N VAL A 255 -13.82 20.39 -9.18
CA VAL A 255 -13.69 18.94 -8.93
C VAL A 255 -13.83 18.62 -7.44
N ALA A 256 -13.40 19.51 -6.56
CA ALA A 256 -13.52 19.36 -5.10
C ALA A 256 -14.96 19.28 -4.60
N GLN A 257 -15.91 19.90 -5.28
CA GLN A 257 -17.34 19.74 -4.97
C GLN A 257 -17.88 18.34 -5.31
N THR A 258 -17.19 17.61 -6.17
CA THR A 258 -17.63 16.32 -6.70
C THR A 258 -16.78 15.15 -6.24
N ILE A 259 -15.50 15.37 -5.95
CA ILE A 259 -14.55 14.33 -5.48
C ILE A 259 -13.88 14.84 -4.21
N PRO A 260 -14.17 14.28 -3.00
CA PRO A 260 -13.42 14.65 -1.80
C PRO A 260 -11.96 14.38 -2.04
N CYS A 261 -11.13 15.36 -1.69
CA CYS A 261 -9.69 15.19 -1.70
C CYS A 261 -9.24 14.20 -0.59
N LEU A 262 -8.01 13.72 -0.68
CA LEU A 262 -7.43 12.85 0.34
C LEU A 262 -7.44 13.53 1.72
N ALA A 263 -7.27 14.86 1.77
CA ALA A 263 -7.33 15.64 3.01
C ALA A 263 -8.65 15.47 3.77
N ASP A 264 -9.79 15.47 3.07
CA ASP A 264 -11.10 15.28 3.73
C ASP A 264 -11.17 13.91 4.42
N ARG A 265 -10.64 12.86 3.78
CA ARG A 265 -10.59 11.50 4.35
C ARG A 265 -9.66 11.43 5.56
N LEU A 266 -8.50 12.04 5.47
CA LEU A 266 -7.53 12.07 6.57
C LEU A 266 -8.06 12.87 7.75
N VAL A 267 -8.74 13.99 7.50
CA VAL A 267 -9.40 14.78 8.55
C VAL A 267 -10.48 13.95 9.23
N ASP A 268 -11.34 13.26 8.46
CA ASP A 268 -12.39 12.41 9.02
C ASP A 268 -11.78 11.26 9.86
N HIS A 269 -10.71 10.62 9.37
CA HIS A 269 -10.02 9.54 10.07
C HIS A 269 -9.31 10.02 11.34
N LEU A 270 -8.74 11.22 11.33
CA LEU A 270 -8.04 11.81 12.46
C LEU A 270 -8.97 12.51 13.45
N SER A 271 -10.23 12.75 13.08
CA SER A 271 -11.23 13.39 13.96
C SER A 271 -11.66 12.41 15.06
N ASP A 272 -11.77 12.91 16.29
CA ASP A 272 -12.47 12.18 17.34
C ASP A 272 -13.98 12.20 17.05
N CYS A 273 -14.65 11.08 17.28
CA CYS A 273 -16.06 10.88 16.96
C CYS A 273 -16.94 12.11 17.26
N GLY A 274 -17.33 12.84 16.23
CA GLY A 274 -18.30 13.90 16.30
C GLY A 274 -17.78 15.35 16.37
N ASN A 275 -16.47 15.58 16.45
CA ASN A 275 -15.90 16.94 16.41
C ASN A 275 -15.22 17.20 15.05
N ALA A 276 -15.68 18.22 14.33
CA ALA A 276 -15.01 18.69 13.14
C ALA A 276 -13.60 19.21 13.48
N MET A 277 -12.59 18.73 12.76
CA MET A 277 -11.18 19.09 12.91
C MET A 277 -10.74 19.93 11.72
N THR A 278 -9.99 21.01 11.96
CA THR A 278 -9.33 21.75 10.88
C THR A 278 -8.14 20.98 10.32
N VAL A 279 -7.75 21.26 9.09
CA VAL A 279 -6.56 20.66 8.46
C VAL A 279 -5.30 20.88 9.30
N ARG A 280 -5.14 22.07 9.87
CA ARG A 280 -4.00 22.38 10.75
C ARG A 280 -3.99 21.51 12.01
N GLU A 281 -5.15 21.31 12.64
CA GLU A 281 -5.28 20.42 13.80
C GLU A 281 -4.98 18.96 13.43
N ALA A 282 -5.43 18.52 12.25
CA ALA A 282 -5.14 17.19 11.74
C ALA A 282 -3.63 16.98 11.50
N ARG A 283 -2.92 17.95 10.88
CA ARG A 283 -1.44 17.93 10.76
C ARG A 283 -0.75 17.87 12.12
N ASN A 284 -1.14 18.73 13.04
CA ASN A 284 -0.59 18.72 14.39
C ASN A 284 -0.82 17.39 15.10
N ARG A 285 -1.99 16.78 14.92
CA ARG A 285 -2.31 15.49 15.51
C ARG A 285 -1.50 14.37 14.87
N MET A 286 -1.39 14.35 13.54
CA MET A 286 -0.55 13.39 12.82
C MET A 286 0.89 13.43 13.34
N MET A 287 1.49 14.61 13.42
CA MET A 287 2.87 14.74 13.90
C MET A 287 3.02 14.32 15.38
N ARG A 288 2.05 14.68 16.26
CA ARG A 288 2.04 14.19 17.66
C ARG A 288 1.93 12.69 17.78
N ASN A 289 1.10 12.04 16.94
CA ASN A 289 1.00 10.59 16.95
C ASN A 289 2.32 9.90 16.55
N MET A 290 3.15 10.58 15.78
CA MET A 290 4.47 10.08 15.36
C MET A 290 5.61 10.47 16.30
N ALA A 291 5.37 11.26 17.37
CA ALA A 291 6.43 11.82 18.20
C ALA A 291 7.45 10.78 18.70
N THR A 292 6.96 9.69 19.30
CA THR A 292 7.82 8.60 19.83
C THR A 292 8.56 7.85 18.72
N THR A 293 7.96 7.72 17.55
CA THR A 293 8.58 7.07 16.39
C THR A 293 9.71 7.94 15.84
N ILE A 294 9.48 9.25 15.74
CA ILE A 294 10.43 10.24 15.22
C ILE A 294 11.71 10.32 16.06
N GLU A 295 11.64 10.07 17.36
CA GLU A 295 12.83 10.00 18.25
C GLU A 295 13.84 8.94 17.81
N ARG A 296 13.42 7.92 17.06
CA ARG A 296 14.30 6.89 16.51
C ARG A 296 15.12 7.34 15.28
N ILE A 297 14.76 8.46 14.65
CA ILE A 297 15.36 8.91 13.39
C ILE A 297 16.90 9.01 13.43
N PRO A 298 17.53 9.60 14.47
CA PRO A 298 18.98 9.69 14.49
C PRO A 298 19.68 8.32 14.45
N GLN A 299 19.12 7.32 15.15
CA GLN A 299 19.65 5.96 15.13
C GLN A 299 19.37 5.27 13.78
N ALA A 300 18.15 5.41 13.27
CA ALA A 300 17.74 4.84 11.99
C ALA A 300 18.61 5.36 10.83
N ASN A 301 18.88 6.66 10.81
CA ASN A 301 19.73 7.26 9.77
C ASN A 301 21.18 6.78 9.84
N ARG A 302 21.76 6.59 11.05
CA ARG A 302 23.08 5.96 11.17
C ARG A 302 23.10 4.53 10.64
N ALA A 303 22.05 3.76 10.91
CA ALA A 303 21.94 2.40 10.40
C ALA A 303 21.77 2.36 8.87
N LEU A 304 20.96 3.28 8.28
CA LEU A 304 20.84 3.42 6.82
C LEU A 304 22.18 3.77 6.19
N GLN A 305 22.94 4.72 6.77
CA GLN A 305 24.28 5.07 6.29
C GLN A 305 25.22 3.87 6.32
N GLN A 306 25.15 3.03 7.35
CA GLN A 306 25.93 1.79 7.40
C GLN A 306 25.50 0.81 6.29
N CYS A 307 24.19 0.62 6.05
CA CYS A 307 23.70 -0.21 4.95
C CYS A 307 24.18 0.31 3.58
N MET A 308 24.25 1.63 3.40
CA MET A 308 24.78 2.24 2.17
C MET A 308 26.29 1.99 1.97
N VAL A 309 27.05 1.84 3.05
CA VAL A 309 28.46 1.41 2.98
C VAL A 309 28.56 -0.07 2.66
N ASP A 310 27.71 -0.89 3.28
CA ASP A 310 27.77 -2.36 3.18
C ASP A 310 27.28 -2.90 1.83
N ILE A 311 26.45 -2.14 1.08
CA ILE A 311 25.91 -2.61 -0.20
C ILE A 311 26.99 -2.76 -1.30
N ALA A 312 28.03 -1.91 -1.29
CA ALA A 312 29.06 -1.93 -2.32
C ALA A 312 29.88 -3.25 -2.33
N PRO A 313 30.41 -3.75 -1.19
CA PRO A 313 31.05 -5.05 -1.17
C PRO A 313 30.11 -6.21 -1.48
N ILE A 314 28.81 -6.11 -1.13
CA ILE A 314 27.82 -7.13 -1.50
C ILE A 314 27.64 -7.15 -3.03
N ALA A 315 27.47 -5.99 -3.66
CA ALA A 315 27.31 -5.87 -5.10
C ALA A 315 28.48 -6.51 -5.89
N ALA A 316 29.71 -6.45 -5.35
CA ALA A 316 30.88 -7.08 -5.93
C ALA A 316 30.82 -8.62 -5.95
N HIS A 317 29.96 -9.21 -5.15
CA HIS A 317 29.73 -10.67 -5.06
C HIS A 317 28.46 -11.14 -5.75
N MET A 318 27.71 -10.22 -6.41
CA MET A 318 26.46 -10.53 -7.10
C MET A 318 26.69 -10.86 -8.57
N GLY A 319 25.98 -11.88 -9.07
CA GLY A 319 25.94 -12.21 -10.50
C GLY A 319 25.22 -11.15 -11.34
N ASN A 320 24.21 -10.48 -10.77
CA ASN A 320 23.48 -9.37 -11.37
C ASN A 320 23.33 -8.21 -10.36
N PRO A 321 24.28 -7.27 -10.32
CA PRO A 321 24.24 -6.17 -9.36
C PRO A 321 23.28 -5.02 -9.75
N GLY A 322 22.55 -5.11 -10.85
CA GLY A 322 21.75 -4.00 -11.37
C GLY A 322 20.69 -3.44 -10.41
N ILE A 323 20.17 -4.27 -9.50
CA ILE A 323 19.22 -3.83 -8.49
C ILE A 323 19.86 -2.97 -7.37
N THR A 324 21.17 -3.08 -7.16
CA THR A 324 21.83 -2.39 -6.05
C THR A 324 21.80 -0.88 -6.18
N ALA A 325 21.74 -0.35 -7.42
CA ALA A 325 21.56 1.07 -7.68
C ALA A 325 20.20 1.55 -7.19
N ALA A 326 19.12 0.83 -7.51
CA ALA A 326 17.77 1.14 -7.05
C ALA A 326 17.68 1.09 -5.51
N VAL A 327 18.24 0.04 -4.89
CA VAL A 327 18.25 -0.10 -3.42
C VAL A 327 19.03 1.05 -2.77
N ARG A 328 20.16 1.47 -3.33
CA ARG A 328 20.92 2.61 -2.82
C ARG A 328 20.12 3.91 -2.91
N ILE A 329 19.50 4.19 -4.05
CA ILE A 329 18.65 5.38 -4.23
C ILE A 329 17.47 5.34 -3.25
N ALA A 330 16.87 4.18 -3.02
CA ALA A 330 15.79 4.03 -2.05
C ALA A 330 16.27 4.30 -0.60
N MET A 331 17.46 3.82 -0.22
CA MET A 331 18.05 4.10 1.10
C MET A 331 18.39 5.59 1.27
N GLU A 332 18.97 6.23 0.24
CA GLU A 332 19.23 7.67 0.23
C GLU A 332 17.92 8.47 0.39
N GLY A 333 16.89 8.11 -0.36
CA GLY A 333 15.56 8.72 -0.25
C GLY A 333 14.96 8.53 1.14
N GLN A 334 15.03 7.33 1.69
CA GLN A 334 14.50 7.05 3.03
C GLN A 334 15.23 7.84 4.12
N LEU A 335 16.54 8.01 4.01
CA LEU A 335 17.31 8.86 4.90
C LEU A 335 16.83 10.32 4.85
N LEU A 336 16.56 10.83 3.64
CA LEU A 336 16.01 12.17 3.45
C LEU A 336 14.58 12.27 3.99
N LEU A 337 13.72 11.29 3.74
CA LEU A 337 12.35 11.26 4.30
C LEU A 337 12.36 11.29 5.82
N ASN A 338 13.21 10.50 6.47
CA ASN A 338 13.38 10.54 7.90
C ASN A 338 13.75 11.96 8.39
N ARG A 339 14.67 12.65 7.70
CA ARG A 339 15.05 14.03 8.02
C ARG A 339 13.90 15.02 7.80
N VAL A 340 13.08 14.82 6.77
CA VAL A 340 11.86 15.61 6.55
C VAL A 340 10.90 15.43 7.71
N GLY A 341 10.60 14.19 8.11
CA GLY A 341 9.73 13.91 9.25
C GLY A 341 10.20 14.58 10.54
N PHE A 342 11.52 14.56 10.77
CA PHE A 342 12.12 15.26 11.91
C PHE A 342 11.90 16.80 11.83
N ALA A 343 12.16 17.41 10.66
CA ALA A 343 11.99 18.84 10.44
C ALA A 343 10.51 19.29 10.62
N LEU A 344 9.56 18.47 10.14
CA LEU A 344 8.13 18.72 10.31
C LEU A 344 7.72 18.61 11.79
N ALA A 345 8.26 17.63 12.54
CA ALA A 345 7.97 17.50 13.97
C ALA A 345 8.47 18.72 14.79
N GLU A 346 9.66 19.24 14.45
CA GLU A 346 10.14 20.50 15.07
C GLU A 346 9.23 21.67 14.72
N ALA A 347 8.80 21.82 13.47
CA ALA A 347 7.93 22.90 13.03
C ALA A 347 6.53 22.89 13.67
N HIS A 348 6.10 21.73 14.18
CA HIS A 348 4.83 21.54 14.88
C HIS A 348 4.96 21.50 16.42
N ASP A 349 6.10 21.91 16.98
CA ASP A 349 6.40 21.91 18.43
C ASP A 349 6.12 20.53 19.09
N VAL A 350 6.30 19.46 18.33
CA VAL A 350 6.06 18.10 18.80
C VAL A 350 7.27 17.56 19.56
N ARG A 351 8.40 18.26 19.45
CA ARG A 351 9.66 17.87 20.02
C ARG A 351 10.35 19.03 20.71
N ASP A 352 10.81 18.83 21.93
CA ASP A 352 11.70 19.76 22.57
C ASP A 352 13.08 19.72 21.92
N ALA A 353 13.56 20.84 21.42
CA ALA A 353 14.84 20.99 20.73
C ALA A 353 16.06 20.57 21.59
N HIS A 354 15.84 20.28 22.88
CA HIS A 354 16.90 19.93 23.83
C HIS A 354 17.29 18.45 23.86
N ASP A 355 16.41 17.53 23.39
CA ASP A 355 16.68 16.09 23.47
C ASP A 355 17.33 15.48 22.20
N ALA A 356 17.55 16.28 21.17
CA ALA A 356 18.04 15.80 19.86
C ALA A 356 19.55 15.47 19.81
N GLY A 357 20.30 15.67 20.88
CA GLY A 357 21.77 15.59 20.83
C GLY A 357 22.36 16.58 19.83
N ASP A 358 23.55 16.29 19.30
CA ASP A 358 24.22 17.13 18.27
C ASP A 358 23.60 17.00 16.87
N TRP A 359 22.53 16.19 16.71
CA TRP A 359 21.87 15.98 15.44
C TRP A 359 20.76 17.02 15.23
N ARG A 360 21.10 18.11 14.55
CA ARG A 360 20.13 19.07 14.01
C ARG A 360 20.04 18.84 12.51
N PRO A 361 18.85 18.82 11.91
CA PRO A 361 18.79 18.96 10.47
C PRO A 361 19.38 20.33 10.16
N SER A 362 20.58 20.30 9.58
CA SER A 362 21.17 21.50 9.02
C SER A 362 20.13 22.12 8.09
N ASP A 363 19.94 23.43 8.22
CA ASP A 363 19.19 24.28 7.32
C ASP A 363 18.15 23.57 6.44
N TYR A 364 16.85 23.72 6.75
CA TYR A 364 15.74 23.13 5.97
C TYR A 364 15.83 23.43 4.47
N ARG A 365 16.48 24.52 4.09
CA ARG A 365 16.74 24.85 2.68
C ARG A 365 17.77 23.93 2.05
N ALA A 366 18.78 23.55 2.79
CA ALA A 366 19.77 22.55 2.32
C ALA A 366 19.09 21.18 2.12
N LEU A 367 18.22 20.77 3.08
CA LEU A 367 17.44 19.54 2.96
C LEU A 367 16.51 19.57 1.75
N ALA A 368 15.87 20.71 1.46
CA ALA A 368 15.05 20.86 0.25
C ALA A 368 15.86 20.65 -1.03
N CYS A 369 17.06 21.24 -1.11
CA CYS A 369 17.96 21.03 -2.27
C CYS A 369 18.44 19.56 -2.37
N GLU A 370 18.75 18.91 -1.25
CA GLU A 370 19.13 17.50 -1.23
C GLU A 370 18.01 16.60 -1.75
N LEU A 371 16.74 16.87 -1.37
CA LEU A 371 15.56 16.16 -1.90
C LEU A 371 15.42 16.32 -3.41
N GLU A 372 15.59 17.55 -3.93
CA GLU A 372 15.50 17.82 -5.35
C GLU A 372 16.63 17.11 -6.14
N CYS A 373 17.85 17.13 -5.63
CA CYS A 373 18.98 16.41 -6.22
C CYS A 373 18.75 14.88 -6.21
N TRP A 374 18.22 14.35 -5.10
CA TRP A 374 17.84 12.94 -5.00
C TRP A 374 16.76 12.59 -6.03
N CYS A 375 15.77 13.44 -6.21
CA CYS A 375 14.68 13.23 -7.16
C CYS A 375 15.18 13.10 -8.60
N GLU A 376 16.21 13.85 -8.98
CA GLU A 376 16.86 13.71 -10.28
C GLU A 376 17.57 12.36 -10.46
N ALA A 377 18.25 11.88 -9.43
CA ALA A 377 18.89 10.56 -9.43
C ALA A 377 17.83 9.43 -9.47
N TYR A 378 16.76 9.58 -8.69
CA TYR A 378 15.61 8.68 -8.70
C TYR A 378 14.95 8.61 -10.09
N ALA A 379 14.74 9.76 -10.75
CA ALA A 379 14.16 9.82 -12.08
C ALA A 379 15.00 9.08 -13.15
N LYS A 380 16.32 9.10 -13.01
CA LYS A 380 17.20 8.33 -13.91
C LYS A 380 17.02 6.82 -13.72
N GLU A 381 16.95 6.35 -12.47
CA GLU A 381 16.73 4.92 -12.17
C GLU A 381 15.33 4.49 -12.61
N TRP A 382 14.29 5.31 -12.35
CA TRP A 382 12.94 5.06 -12.84
C TRP A 382 12.91 4.85 -14.36
N ASN A 383 13.49 5.75 -15.12
CA ASN A 383 13.50 5.69 -16.59
C ASN A 383 14.36 4.53 -17.14
N ALA A 384 15.22 3.91 -16.34
CA ALA A 384 15.97 2.74 -16.74
C ALA A 384 15.12 1.44 -16.67
N THR A 385 14.05 1.42 -15.88
CA THR A 385 13.27 0.20 -15.57
C THR A 385 11.78 0.35 -15.83
N SER A 386 11.26 1.57 -15.89
CA SER A 386 9.83 1.87 -15.97
C SER A 386 9.50 2.90 -17.04
N GLN A 387 8.23 2.96 -17.44
CA GLN A 387 7.76 4.00 -18.34
C GLN A 387 7.70 5.36 -17.62
N PRO A 388 7.98 6.48 -18.31
CA PRO A 388 8.06 7.81 -17.68
C PRO A 388 6.69 8.42 -17.35
N SER A 389 5.57 7.80 -17.76
CA SER A 389 4.24 8.41 -17.76
C SER A 389 3.78 8.94 -16.40
N GLU A 390 4.07 8.24 -15.31
CA GLU A 390 3.60 8.60 -13.96
C GLU A 390 4.70 9.21 -13.07
N LEU A 391 5.94 9.29 -13.57
CA LEU A 391 7.07 9.84 -12.82
C LEU A 391 6.82 11.28 -12.31
N HIS A 392 6.11 12.09 -13.10
CA HIS A 392 5.78 13.47 -12.73
C HIS A 392 5.03 13.58 -11.40
N ARG A 393 4.18 12.62 -11.03
CA ARG A 393 3.45 12.62 -9.75
C ARG A 393 4.39 12.52 -8.55
N ILE A 394 5.41 11.67 -8.69
CA ILE A 394 6.44 11.53 -7.66
C ILE A 394 7.27 12.81 -7.54
N GLN A 395 7.67 13.38 -8.68
CA GLN A 395 8.42 14.63 -8.74
C GLN A 395 7.64 15.80 -8.11
N GLU A 396 6.34 15.93 -8.42
CA GLU A 396 5.47 16.95 -7.83
C GLU A 396 5.38 16.80 -6.29
N THR A 397 5.31 15.59 -5.78
CA THR A 397 5.31 15.32 -4.34
C THR A 397 6.61 15.76 -3.69
N VAL A 398 7.74 15.44 -4.30
CA VAL A 398 9.07 15.85 -3.82
C VAL A 398 9.23 17.37 -3.83
N TRP A 399 8.80 18.04 -4.90
CA TRP A 399 8.85 19.49 -4.99
C TRP A 399 7.96 20.19 -3.97
N LYS A 400 6.74 19.68 -3.74
CA LYS A 400 5.87 20.18 -2.66
C LYS A 400 6.52 20.02 -1.28
N ALA A 401 7.19 18.89 -1.03
CA ALA A 401 7.94 18.69 0.21
C ALA A 401 9.10 19.68 0.36
N ALA A 402 9.86 19.93 -0.72
CA ALA A 402 10.94 20.90 -0.73
C ALA A 402 10.43 22.34 -0.50
N ASP A 403 9.29 22.71 -1.08
CA ASP A 403 8.66 24.02 -0.86
C ASP A 403 8.15 24.15 0.58
N GLU A 404 7.58 23.10 1.17
CA GLU A 404 7.17 23.09 2.57
C GLU A 404 8.37 23.30 3.51
N LEU A 405 9.49 22.61 3.27
CA LEU A 405 10.73 22.84 4.03
C LEU A 405 11.23 24.29 3.93
N ARG A 406 11.16 24.89 2.74
CA ARG A 406 11.50 26.32 2.55
C ARG A 406 10.53 27.24 3.30
N ARG A 407 9.25 26.87 3.38
CA ARG A 407 8.22 27.63 4.09
C ARG A 407 8.46 27.63 5.59
N ILE A 408 8.78 26.49 6.19
CA ILE A 408 9.04 26.37 7.64
C ILE A 408 10.41 26.89 8.04
N SER A 409 11.31 27.17 7.09
CA SER A 409 12.63 27.74 7.34
C SER A 409 12.62 29.26 7.59
N LYS A 410 11.45 29.89 7.48
CA LYS A 410 11.24 31.33 7.68
C LYS A 410 10.85 31.65 9.10
#